data_e53e22aa69dfc5179aa078d6caa7757c
#
_entry.id   e53e22aa69dfc5179aa078d6caa7757c
#
_cell.length_a   1.000
_cell.length_b   1.000
_cell.length_c   1.000
_cell.angle_alpha   90.00
_cell.angle_beta   90.00
_cell.angle_gamma   90.00
#
_symmetry.space_group_name_H-M   'P 1'
#
loop_
_entity.id
_entity.type
_entity.pdbx_description
1 polymer ?
#
loop_
_entity_poly.entity_id
_entity_poly.type
_entity_poly.pdbx_seq_one_letter_code
_entity_poly.pdbx_strand_id
1 'polypeptide(L)'
;MVVSESLLYAVAVAAVVLGNALAVSSASENSKVKIWPMPASVSYGNAHLYLATDFGLSSNYESQILKEAFDGMLAVIKLDHVIDANFSAFNRSSLLQGLHIVVSSPNEQLQYGTDESYKLMVPSPEKPGYAHLEAKTVYGALHGLQTFSQLCYFSIARRVLEVRMSPWTVIDQPRFPYRGLLIDTSRHYLPMTVIKKVIDSMSYAKLNVLHWHIVDTQSFPLEIPSYPKLWNGAYSLSERYSAADAAEVVSYAQKRGINVLAEIDVPGHALSWGVGYPSLWPSKDCQQPLDVSNEFTFKVVDGILSDFSKIFNFKFVHLGGDEVDTTCWTTTPRISKWLKRHRMNESQAYQYFVLRAQNIALSHGYEIVNWEETFNNFGSKLSRKTVVHNWLGAGVAQRVVESGLRCIVSNQDKWYLDHLDTPWQEFYINEPLTNITNSKQQKLVLGGEVCMWGETIDGSDIEQTIWPRAAAAAERLWTPYDKLAKNPREVTGRLAHFRCLLNQRGVAAAPLAGSGRAAPLDPGSCYEQ
;
A
#
# COMPACT_ATOMS: atom_id res chain seq x y z
N MET A 1 -19.39 -48.03 43.07
CA MET A 1 -18.71 -47.61 41.83
C MET A 1 -19.50 -46.42 41.22
N VAL A 2 -19.55 -45.31 41.95
CA VAL A 2 -20.30 -44.08 41.56
C VAL A 2 -19.50 -42.80 41.93
N VAL A 3 -18.17 -42.82 41.74
CA VAL A 3 -17.30 -41.67 42.10
C VAL A 3 -16.58 -41.09 40.86
N SER A 4 -16.88 -41.60 39.63
CA SER A 4 -16.09 -41.20 38.44
C SER A 4 -16.71 -40.10 37.55
N GLU A 5 -18.01 -39.87 37.63
CA GLU A 5 -18.65 -38.87 36.75
C GLU A 5 -18.62 -37.43 37.29
N SER A 6 -18.67 -37.26 38.61
CA SER A 6 -18.61 -35.93 39.21
C SER A 6 -17.24 -35.27 39.11
N LEU A 7 -16.14 -36.05 39.06
CA LEU A 7 -14.77 -35.54 38.94
C LEU A 7 -14.48 -35.09 37.49
N LEU A 8 -15.02 -35.81 36.50
CA LEU A 8 -14.89 -35.44 35.08
C LEU A 8 -15.66 -34.14 34.74
N TYR A 9 -16.84 -33.94 35.36
CA TYR A 9 -17.59 -32.69 35.17
C TYR A 9 -16.89 -31.50 35.84
N ALA A 10 -16.30 -31.67 37.00
CA ALA A 10 -15.55 -30.59 37.67
C ALA A 10 -14.28 -30.20 36.93
N VAL A 11 -13.57 -31.13 36.31
CA VAL A 11 -12.37 -30.86 35.49
C VAL A 11 -12.76 -30.19 34.16
N ALA A 12 -13.86 -30.61 33.54
CA ALA A 12 -14.34 -29.99 32.30
C ALA A 12 -14.83 -28.56 32.53
N VAL A 13 -15.55 -28.28 33.62
CA VAL A 13 -16.01 -26.93 33.97
C VAL A 13 -14.81 -26.04 34.37
N ALA A 14 -13.82 -26.56 35.10
CA ALA A 14 -12.61 -25.81 35.43
C ALA A 14 -11.77 -25.49 34.18
N ALA A 15 -11.67 -26.40 33.21
CA ALA A 15 -10.97 -26.15 31.93
C ALA A 15 -11.69 -25.11 31.05
N VAL A 16 -13.02 -25.12 31.03
CA VAL A 16 -13.82 -24.14 30.31
C VAL A 16 -13.77 -22.76 30.98
N VAL A 17 -13.78 -22.69 32.31
CA VAL A 17 -13.65 -21.43 33.05
C VAL A 17 -12.23 -20.86 32.96
N LEU A 18 -11.20 -21.68 33.01
CA LEU A 18 -9.81 -21.27 32.81
C LEU A 18 -9.56 -20.88 31.33
N GLY A 19 -10.11 -21.61 30.36
CA GLY A 19 -10.05 -21.26 28.94
C GLY A 19 -10.75 -19.92 28.63
N ASN A 20 -11.92 -19.69 29.22
CA ASN A 20 -12.63 -18.42 29.08
C ASN A 20 -11.95 -17.27 29.83
N ALA A 21 -11.35 -17.50 30.99
CA ALA A 21 -10.59 -16.51 31.75
C ALA A 21 -9.31 -16.09 31.00
N LEU A 22 -8.60 -17.03 30.36
CA LEU A 22 -7.44 -16.75 29.52
C LEU A 22 -7.84 -16.04 28.22
N ALA A 23 -8.96 -16.40 27.61
CA ALA A 23 -9.48 -15.72 26.41
C ALA A 23 -9.99 -14.30 26.71
N VAL A 24 -10.65 -14.09 27.86
CA VAL A 24 -11.10 -12.76 28.32
C VAL A 24 -9.89 -11.91 28.73
N SER A 25 -8.85 -12.48 29.33
CA SER A 25 -7.60 -11.78 29.66
C SER A 25 -6.87 -11.32 28.40
N SER A 26 -6.75 -12.17 27.37
CA SER A 26 -6.09 -11.80 26.12
C SER A 26 -6.87 -10.75 25.29
N ALA A 27 -8.19 -10.82 25.29
CA ALA A 27 -9.04 -9.82 24.62
C ALA A 27 -9.00 -8.45 25.34
N SER A 28 -8.94 -8.45 26.70
CA SER A 28 -8.83 -7.21 27.47
C SER A 28 -7.42 -6.57 27.38
N GLU A 29 -6.37 -7.36 27.23
CA GLU A 29 -5.00 -6.87 27.04
C GLU A 29 -4.81 -6.23 25.67
N ASN A 30 -5.32 -6.82 24.59
CA ASN A 30 -5.25 -6.24 23.25
C ASN A 30 -6.02 -4.90 23.11
N SER A 31 -7.01 -4.63 23.95
CA SER A 31 -7.74 -3.36 23.93
C SER A 31 -6.90 -2.15 24.36
N LYS A 32 -5.78 -2.36 25.08
CA LYS A 32 -4.88 -1.30 25.54
C LYS A 32 -3.82 -0.91 24.51
N VAL A 33 -3.46 -1.84 23.61
CA VAL A 33 -2.46 -1.56 22.57
C VAL A 33 -3.09 -0.73 21.45
N LYS A 34 -2.58 0.47 21.21
CA LYS A 34 -3.12 1.41 20.21
C LYS A 34 -2.33 1.42 18.88
N ILE A 35 -1.37 0.53 18.71
CA ILE A 35 -0.53 0.46 17.49
C ILE A 35 -1.37 -0.02 16.29
N TRP A 36 -1.20 0.65 15.16
CA TRP A 36 -1.79 0.29 13.86
C TRP A 36 -0.73 0.31 12.75
N PRO A 37 -0.60 -0.72 11.91
CA PRO A 37 -1.18 -2.06 12.02
C PRO A 37 -0.68 -2.80 13.28
N MET A 38 -1.45 -3.82 13.75
CA MET A 38 -1.07 -4.61 14.90
C MET A 38 0.21 -5.39 14.62
N PRO A 39 1.24 -5.27 15.47
CA PRO A 39 2.49 -6.02 15.31
C PRO A 39 2.32 -7.54 15.50
N ALA A 40 3.24 -8.29 14.91
CA ALA A 40 3.28 -9.75 15.06
C ALA A 40 3.46 -10.19 16.53
N SER A 41 4.27 -9.45 17.30
CA SER A 41 4.42 -9.68 18.74
C SER A 41 4.63 -8.35 19.46
N VAL A 42 3.91 -8.14 20.54
CA VAL A 42 4.01 -6.95 21.38
C VAL A 42 3.87 -7.33 22.86
N SER A 43 4.75 -6.77 23.69
CA SER A 43 4.61 -6.79 25.15
C SER A 43 4.87 -5.41 25.72
N TYR A 44 4.24 -5.09 26.85
CA TYR A 44 4.31 -3.78 27.48
C TYR A 44 4.23 -3.88 29.01
N GLY A 45 4.65 -2.82 29.67
CA GLY A 45 4.59 -2.69 31.13
C GLY A 45 3.56 -1.66 31.58
N ASN A 46 3.90 -0.91 32.64
CA ASN A 46 3.01 0.09 33.24
C ASN A 46 3.73 1.41 33.63
N ALA A 47 5.01 1.54 33.29
CA ALA A 47 5.79 2.74 33.59
C ALA A 47 5.60 3.82 32.53
N HIS A 48 5.96 5.05 32.87
CA HIS A 48 6.00 6.22 31.96
C HIS A 48 7.45 6.62 31.75
N LEU A 49 7.81 6.90 30.49
CA LEU A 49 9.09 7.49 30.12
C LEU A 49 8.83 8.81 29.41
N TYR A 50 9.79 9.71 29.48
CA TYR A 50 9.69 11.04 28.90
C TYR A 50 10.86 11.28 27.95
N LEU A 51 10.61 11.84 26.77
CA LEU A 51 11.67 12.17 25.81
C LEU A 51 12.41 13.40 26.31
N ALA A 52 13.75 13.32 26.39
CA ALA A 52 14.59 14.46 26.74
C ALA A 52 14.50 15.54 25.65
N THR A 53 14.84 16.78 25.98
CA THR A 53 14.82 17.92 25.04
C THR A 53 15.79 17.73 23.88
N ASP A 54 16.89 17.04 24.13
CA ASP A 54 17.95 16.68 23.20
C ASP A 54 17.83 15.25 22.68
N PHE A 55 16.61 14.68 22.71
CA PHE A 55 16.35 13.33 22.21
C PHE A 55 16.87 13.19 20.77
N GLY A 56 17.87 12.32 20.59
CA GLY A 56 18.61 12.23 19.35
C GLY A 56 18.74 10.81 18.78
N LEU A 57 19.18 10.77 17.53
CA LEU A 57 19.51 9.54 16.82
C LEU A 57 20.94 9.11 17.12
N SER A 58 21.13 7.81 17.41
CA SER A 58 22.40 7.13 17.36
C SER A 58 22.28 5.93 16.42
N SER A 59 23.20 5.73 15.49
CA SER A 59 23.14 4.58 14.56
C SER A 59 24.52 4.03 14.29
N ASN A 60 24.59 2.72 14.02
CA ASN A 60 25.77 2.05 13.49
C ASN A 60 25.96 2.25 11.98
N TYR A 61 24.97 2.85 11.29
CA TYR A 61 24.94 2.99 9.85
C TYR A 61 24.57 4.42 9.45
N GLU A 62 25.44 5.07 8.67
CA GLU A 62 25.18 6.38 8.11
C GLU A 62 24.27 6.24 6.88
N SER A 63 23.07 6.77 6.97
CA SER A 63 22.04 6.75 5.94
C SER A 63 21.29 8.06 5.92
N GLN A 64 21.24 8.70 4.75
CA GLN A 64 20.42 9.91 4.58
C GLN A 64 18.93 9.59 4.71
N ILE A 65 18.49 8.42 4.23
CA ILE A 65 17.11 7.93 4.37
C ILE A 65 16.74 7.82 5.85
N LEU A 66 17.61 7.19 6.64
CA LEU A 66 17.37 7.00 8.07
C LEU A 66 17.34 8.33 8.84
N LYS A 67 18.23 9.26 8.51
CA LYS A 67 18.28 10.57 9.13
C LYS A 67 17.01 11.37 8.82
N GLU A 68 16.64 11.47 7.54
CA GLU A 68 15.41 12.17 7.12
C GLU A 68 14.16 11.55 7.77
N ALA A 69 14.10 10.20 7.87
CA ALA A 69 13.00 9.50 8.50
C ALA A 69 12.93 9.76 10.02
N PHE A 70 14.06 9.82 10.71
CA PHE A 70 14.11 10.14 12.13
C PHE A 70 13.67 11.59 12.39
N ASP A 71 14.17 12.55 11.61
CA ASP A 71 13.78 13.96 11.71
C ASP A 71 12.28 14.13 11.42
N GLY A 72 11.75 13.45 10.39
CA GLY A 72 10.33 13.41 10.07
C GLY A 72 9.49 12.79 11.19
N MET A 73 9.97 11.69 11.79
CA MET A 73 9.33 11.08 12.96
C MET A 73 9.26 12.05 14.15
N LEU A 74 10.34 12.76 14.44
CA LEU A 74 10.32 13.79 15.49
C LEU A 74 9.32 14.91 15.20
N ALA A 75 9.24 15.36 13.95
CA ALA A 75 8.27 16.37 13.54
C ALA A 75 6.83 15.92 13.79
N VAL A 76 6.47 14.68 13.39
CA VAL A 76 5.09 14.17 13.55
C VAL A 76 4.71 13.82 14.99
N ILE A 77 5.64 13.58 15.90
CA ILE A 77 5.31 13.38 17.31
C ILE A 77 5.31 14.69 18.11
N LYS A 78 6.10 15.68 17.67
CA LYS A 78 6.16 17.00 18.32
C LYS A 78 5.02 17.90 17.86
N LEU A 79 4.67 17.86 16.57
CA LEU A 79 3.71 18.77 15.95
C LEU A 79 4.02 20.25 16.32
N ASP A 80 2.98 21.04 16.55
CA ASP A 80 3.10 22.44 17.00
C ASP A 80 3.16 22.60 18.53
N HIS A 81 3.36 21.50 19.26
CA HIS A 81 3.40 21.54 20.73
C HIS A 81 4.67 22.21 21.24
N VAL A 82 4.49 23.13 22.19
CA VAL A 82 5.59 23.75 22.93
C VAL A 82 6.01 22.83 24.07
N ILE A 83 7.23 22.30 23.98
CA ILE A 83 7.85 21.45 25.01
C ILE A 83 8.68 22.35 25.91
N ASP A 84 8.15 22.68 27.08
CA ASP A 84 8.79 23.57 28.08
C ASP A 84 8.75 22.99 29.50
N ALA A 85 8.67 21.66 29.60
CA ALA A 85 8.72 20.98 30.89
C ALA A 85 10.00 21.28 31.68
N ASN A 86 9.90 21.34 33.01
CA ASN A 86 11.06 21.42 33.87
C ASN A 86 11.70 20.02 34.01
N PHE A 87 12.65 19.71 33.15
CA PHE A 87 13.29 18.37 33.10
C PHE A 87 14.09 18.04 34.36
N SER A 88 14.50 19.03 35.18
CA SER A 88 15.15 18.78 36.48
C SER A 88 14.22 18.14 37.52
N ALA A 89 12.91 18.21 37.30
CA ALA A 89 11.92 17.59 38.17
C ALA A 89 11.66 16.11 37.86
N PHE A 90 12.16 15.60 36.72
CA PHE A 90 12.00 14.18 36.34
C PHE A 90 13.12 13.32 36.90
N ASN A 91 12.76 12.09 37.29
CA ASN A 91 13.77 11.10 37.61
C ASN A 91 14.59 10.74 36.35
N ARG A 92 15.91 10.75 36.47
CA ARG A 92 16.82 10.39 35.35
C ARG A 92 16.52 9.01 34.74
N SER A 93 16.08 8.07 35.55
CA SER A 93 15.68 6.71 35.08
C SER A 93 14.40 6.70 34.24
N SER A 94 13.62 7.80 34.25
CA SER A 94 12.41 7.95 33.44
C SER A 94 12.64 8.77 32.16
N LEU A 95 13.87 9.22 31.90
CA LEU A 95 14.21 10.02 30.72
C LEU A 95 14.82 9.15 29.63
N LEU A 96 14.27 9.25 28.40
CA LEU A 96 14.86 8.71 27.19
C LEU A 96 15.72 9.81 26.51
N GLN A 97 17.02 9.56 26.41
CA GLN A 97 18.02 10.45 25.81
C GLN A 97 18.02 10.36 24.28
N GLY A 98 17.56 9.22 23.72
CA GLY A 98 17.56 9.01 22.28
C GLY A 98 17.09 7.63 21.86
N LEU A 99 17.17 7.41 20.56
CA LEU A 99 16.91 6.15 19.90
C LEU A 99 18.19 5.63 19.25
N HIS A 100 18.64 4.45 19.66
CA HIS A 100 19.74 3.76 19.02
C HIS A 100 19.22 2.79 17.96
N ILE A 101 19.63 2.98 16.70
CA ILE A 101 19.20 2.17 15.57
C ILE A 101 20.35 1.36 15.01
N VAL A 102 20.15 0.05 14.89
CA VAL A 102 21.10 -0.89 14.29
C VAL A 102 20.52 -1.43 13.00
N VAL A 103 21.19 -1.11 11.89
CA VAL A 103 20.90 -1.66 10.55
C VAL A 103 22.00 -2.62 10.15
N SER A 104 21.65 -3.87 9.79
CA SER A 104 22.62 -4.92 9.50
C SER A 104 23.11 -4.94 8.06
N SER A 105 22.31 -4.43 7.09
CA SER A 105 22.65 -4.39 5.67
C SER A 105 22.82 -2.96 5.19
N PRO A 106 23.92 -2.63 4.52
CA PRO A 106 24.14 -1.31 3.92
C PRO A 106 23.40 -1.13 2.59
N ASN A 107 22.67 -2.12 2.11
CA ASN A 107 21.95 -2.05 0.83
C ASN A 107 20.65 -1.25 0.97
N GLU A 108 20.58 -0.08 0.34
CA GLU A 108 19.42 0.79 0.28
C GLU A 108 18.60 0.63 -1.02
N GLN A 109 18.89 -0.40 -1.82
CA GLN A 109 18.09 -0.70 -3.00
C GLN A 109 16.72 -1.25 -2.59
N LEU A 110 15.65 -0.49 -2.86
CA LEU A 110 14.30 -0.90 -2.58
C LEU A 110 13.72 -1.71 -3.75
N GLN A 111 13.29 -2.93 -3.46
CA GLN A 111 12.64 -3.81 -4.43
C GLN A 111 11.59 -4.69 -3.75
N TYR A 112 10.79 -5.40 -4.54
CA TYR A 112 9.89 -6.44 -4.03
C TYR A 112 10.68 -7.50 -3.25
N GLY A 113 10.21 -7.79 -2.02
CA GLY A 113 10.85 -8.76 -1.14
C GLY A 113 12.02 -8.21 -0.32
N THR A 114 12.26 -6.90 -0.33
CA THR A 114 13.14 -6.24 0.64
C THR A 114 12.68 -6.59 2.07
N ASP A 115 13.63 -6.90 2.94
CA ASP A 115 13.32 -7.25 4.34
C ASP A 115 12.84 -6.02 5.11
N GLU A 116 11.62 -6.06 5.61
CA GLU A 116 10.95 -4.98 6.33
C GLU A 116 10.77 -5.30 7.82
N SER A 117 11.42 -6.36 8.31
CA SER A 117 11.34 -6.77 9.70
C SER A 117 12.10 -5.85 10.64
N TYR A 118 11.62 -5.72 11.88
CA TYR A 118 12.29 -4.95 12.92
C TYR A 118 11.98 -5.47 14.32
N LYS A 119 12.83 -5.08 15.27
CA LYS A 119 12.64 -5.26 16.71
C LYS A 119 12.86 -3.93 17.41
N LEU A 120 11.87 -3.50 18.18
CA LEU A 120 11.90 -2.23 18.94
C LEU A 120 11.75 -2.53 20.44
N MET A 121 12.64 -1.95 21.24
CA MET A 121 12.61 -2.01 22.71
C MET A 121 12.65 -0.60 23.30
N VAL A 122 11.72 -0.29 24.21
CA VAL A 122 11.59 1.04 24.83
C VAL A 122 11.32 0.90 26.33
N PRO A 123 12.32 1.12 27.21
CA PRO A 123 13.72 1.40 26.90
C PRO A 123 14.51 0.14 26.52
N SER A 124 15.73 0.32 26.03
CA SER A 124 16.68 -0.76 25.86
C SER A 124 17.03 -1.41 27.21
N PRO A 125 17.00 -2.74 27.33
CA PRO A 125 17.46 -3.41 28.56
C PRO A 125 18.94 -3.17 28.85
N GLU A 126 19.77 -3.04 27.80
CA GLU A 126 21.23 -2.85 27.92
C GLU A 126 21.61 -1.40 28.26
N LYS A 127 20.79 -0.43 27.78
CA LYS A 127 21.00 1.00 27.97
C LYS A 127 19.68 1.69 28.29
N PRO A 128 19.20 1.65 29.54
CA PRO A 128 17.85 2.09 29.91
C PRO A 128 17.52 3.57 29.61
N GLY A 129 18.52 4.42 29.36
CA GLY A 129 18.32 5.81 28.90
C GLY A 129 18.03 5.94 27.41
N TYR A 130 17.98 4.84 26.66
CA TYR A 130 17.76 4.85 25.20
C TYR A 130 16.68 3.83 24.81
N ALA A 131 15.90 4.18 23.79
CA ALA A 131 15.16 3.17 23.02
C ALA A 131 16.13 2.48 22.04
N HIS A 132 15.85 1.24 21.66
CA HIS A 132 16.66 0.44 20.76
C HIS A 132 15.83 -0.15 19.64
N LEU A 133 16.28 0.03 18.40
CA LEU A 133 15.62 -0.46 17.20
C LEU A 133 16.63 -1.25 16.34
N GLU A 134 16.34 -2.51 16.13
CA GLU A 134 17.13 -3.39 15.25
C GLU A 134 16.34 -3.70 13.98
N ALA A 135 17.00 -3.61 12.82
CA ALA A 135 16.43 -3.99 11.53
C ALA A 135 17.52 -4.56 10.61
N LYS A 136 17.12 -5.40 9.67
CA LYS A 136 18.04 -5.91 8.67
C LYS A 136 18.36 -4.87 7.62
N THR A 137 17.38 -4.08 7.20
CA THR A 137 17.50 -3.02 6.20
C THR A 137 17.07 -1.67 6.78
N VAL A 138 17.44 -0.58 6.12
CA VAL A 138 16.93 0.75 6.45
C VAL A 138 15.39 0.78 6.41
N TYR A 139 14.75 0.03 5.51
CA TYR A 139 13.29 0.00 5.37
C TYR A 139 12.58 -0.67 6.54
N GLY A 140 13.16 -1.72 7.10
CA GLY A 140 12.68 -2.27 8.39
C GLY A 140 12.79 -1.24 9.52
N ALA A 141 13.89 -0.46 9.55
CA ALA A 141 14.04 0.62 10.51
C ALA A 141 12.98 1.73 10.34
N LEU A 142 12.59 2.08 9.09
CA LEU A 142 11.48 3.02 8.84
C LEU A 142 10.17 2.55 9.49
N HIS A 143 9.82 1.28 9.35
CA HIS A 143 8.62 0.72 9.98
C HIS A 143 8.71 0.72 11.52
N GLY A 144 9.90 0.47 12.06
CA GLY A 144 10.17 0.60 13.50
C GLY A 144 10.00 2.03 14.01
N LEU A 145 10.45 3.04 13.25
CA LEU A 145 10.25 4.45 13.55
C LEU A 145 8.75 4.82 13.52
N GLN A 146 7.98 4.30 12.55
CA GLN A 146 6.53 4.51 12.51
C GLN A 146 5.85 3.91 13.75
N THR A 147 6.28 2.73 14.20
CA THR A 147 5.76 2.14 15.43
C THR A 147 6.17 2.95 16.66
N PHE A 148 7.43 3.37 16.77
CA PHE A 148 7.88 4.22 17.88
C PHE A 148 7.08 5.52 17.96
N SER A 149 6.80 6.16 16.80
CA SER A 149 6.00 7.38 16.75
C SER A 149 4.58 7.22 17.29
N GLN A 150 4.00 6.01 17.19
CA GLN A 150 2.67 5.69 17.71
C GLN A 150 2.67 5.39 19.23
N LEU A 151 3.84 5.19 19.84
CA LEU A 151 3.98 5.03 21.27
C LEU A 151 4.16 6.38 22.01
N CYS A 152 4.44 7.46 21.24
CA CYS A 152 4.71 8.77 21.79
C CYS A 152 3.44 9.61 21.87
N TYR A 153 3.23 10.26 23.01
CA TYR A 153 2.10 11.14 23.30
C TYR A 153 2.61 12.48 23.81
N PHE A 154 1.90 13.56 23.52
CA PHE A 154 2.16 14.83 24.16
C PHE A 154 1.34 14.97 25.44
N SER A 155 2.01 15.11 26.58
CA SER A 155 1.36 15.34 27.87
C SER A 155 1.06 16.83 28.03
N ILE A 156 -0.20 17.23 27.89
CA ILE A 156 -0.64 18.63 28.07
C ILE A 156 -0.30 19.12 29.49
N ALA A 157 -0.56 18.29 30.51
CA ALA A 157 -0.33 18.65 31.91
C ALA A 157 1.16 18.86 32.25
N ARG A 158 2.06 18.16 31.58
CA ARG A 158 3.52 18.17 31.83
C ARG A 158 4.30 18.89 30.73
N ARG A 159 3.66 19.19 29.59
CA ARG A 159 4.24 19.87 28.43
C ARG A 159 5.51 19.18 27.90
N VAL A 160 5.44 17.84 27.79
CA VAL A 160 6.54 16.97 27.39
C VAL A 160 6.00 15.81 26.56
N LEU A 161 6.83 15.26 25.67
CA LEU A 161 6.54 13.99 24.99
C LEU A 161 6.79 12.83 25.95
N GLU A 162 5.84 11.90 26.03
CA GLU A 162 5.92 10.73 26.90
C GLU A 162 5.62 9.43 26.13
N VAL A 163 6.21 8.34 26.60
CA VAL A 163 5.88 6.97 26.23
C VAL A 163 5.26 6.28 27.44
N ARG A 164 3.99 5.91 27.30
CA ARG A 164 3.25 5.22 28.37
C ARG A 164 3.45 3.71 28.27
N MET A 165 3.11 3.00 29.33
CA MET A 165 3.11 1.54 29.38
C MET A 165 4.48 0.89 29.08
N SER A 166 5.58 1.57 29.43
CA SER A 166 6.93 1.00 29.32
C SER A 166 7.18 -0.07 30.39
N PRO A 167 8.09 -1.05 30.14
CA PRO A 167 8.86 -1.25 28.91
C PRO A 167 8.02 -1.84 27.78
N TRP A 168 8.31 -1.41 26.53
CA TRP A 168 7.77 -2.02 25.32
C TRP A 168 8.78 -2.94 24.66
N THR A 169 8.32 -4.08 24.17
CA THR A 169 9.06 -4.90 23.22
C THR A 169 8.13 -5.24 22.05
N VAL A 170 8.54 -4.85 20.86
CA VAL A 170 7.80 -5.11 19.61
C VAL A 170 8.72 -5.89 18.67
N ILE A 171 8.24 -7.02 18.15
CA ILE A 171 8.89 -7.79 17.09
C ILE A 171 7.88 -7.90 15.95
N ASP A 172 8.27 -7.44 14.76
CA ASP A 172 7.29 -7.22 13.72
C ASP A 172 7.87 -7.42 12.32
N GLN A 173 7.00 -7.84 11.41
CA GLN A 173 7.28 -7.99 9.98
C GLN A 173 5.97 -8.09 9.21
N PRO A 174 5.93 -7.70 7.92
CA PRO A 174 4.73 -7.81 7.13
C PRO A 174 4.34 -9.27 6.84
N ARG A 175 3.03 -9.53 6.83
CA ARG A 175 2.46 -10.81 6.39
C ARG A 175 2.61 -11.00 4.87
N PHE A 176 2.38 -9.93 4.11
CA PHE A 176 2.52 -9.91 2.66
C PHE A 176 3.59 -8.90 2.22
N PRO A 177 4.48 -9.28 1.30
CA PRO A 177 5.52 -8.39 0.79
C PRO A 177 5.02 -7.31 -0.19
N TYR A 178 3.79 -7.42 -0.72
CA TYR A 178 3.14 -6.43 -1.56
C TYR A 178 1.91 -5.87 -0.85
N ARG A 179 1.88 -4.57 -0.60
CA ARG A 179 0.81 -3.85 0.07
C ARG A 179 0.59 -2.53 -0.64
N GLY A 180 -0.30 -2.56 -1.64
CA GLY A 180 -0.47 -1.49 -2.63
C GLY A 180 -1.57 -0.50 -2.31
N LEU A 181 -1.39 0.69 -2.87
CA LEU A 181 -2.43 1.70 -3.08
C LEU A 181 -2.30 2.22 -4.51
N LEU A 182 -3.36 2.07 -5.31
CA LEU A 182 -3.44 2.69 -6.63
C LEU A 182 -3.95 4.12 -6.51
N ILE A 183 -3.35 5.03 -7.28
CA ILE A 183 -3.91 6.36 -7.58
C ILE A 183 -4.03 6.54 -9.09
N ASP A 184 -5.07 7.25 -9.51
CA ASP A 184 -5.38 7.54 -10.91
C ASP A 184 -5.20 9.04 -11.18
N THR A 185 -4.23 9.36 -12.03
CA THR A 185 -3.92 10.75 -12.40
C THR A 185 -4.35 11.12 -13.81
N SER A 186 -5.05 10.20 -14.47
CA SER A 186 -5.61 10.42 -15.80
C SER A 186 -7.05 10.92 -15.74
N ARG A 187 -7.92 10.27 -14.95
CA ARG A 187 -9.32 10.70 -14.82
C ARG A 187 -9.42 12.09 -14.22
N HIS A 188 -8.62 12.36 -13.16
CA HIS A 188 -8.38 13.71 -12.65
C HIS A 188 -6.89 13.90 -12.34
N TYR A 189 -6.33 15.04 -12.76
CA TYR A 189 -4.95 15.38 -12.48
C TYR A 189 -4.75 15.62 -10.96
N LEU A 190 -3.70 15.02 -10.41
CA LEU A 190 -3.31 15.23 -9.02
C LEU A 190 -2.01 16.04 -8.96
N PRO A 191 -1.99 17.23 -8.33
CA PRO A 191 -0.75 17.99 -8.14
C PRO A 191 0.31 17.18 -7.38
N MET A 192 1.59 17.44 -7.66
CA MET A 192 2.73 16.78 -7.00
C MET A 192 2.64 16.82 -5.47
N THR A 193 2.10 17.90 -4.91
CA THR A 193 1.89 18.04 -3.47
C THR A 193 0.86 17.06 -2.92
N VAL A 194 -0.19 16.74 -3.68
CA VAL A 194 -1.20 15.73 -3.31
C VAL A 194 -0.60 14.34 -3.38
N ILE A 195 0.11 14.00 -4.47
CA ILE A 195 0.78 12.69 -4.60
C ILE A 195 1.75 12.46 -3.43
N LYS A 196 2.55 13.46 -3.07
CA LYS A 196 3.48 13.37 -1.93
C LYS A 196 2.77 13.17 -0.60
N LYS A 197 1.64 13.83 -0.35
CA LYS A 197 0.81 13.61 0.85
C LYS A 197 0.24 12.19 0.90
N VAL A 198 -0.21 11.65 -0.24
CA VAL A 198 -0.65 10.26 -0.32
C VAL A 198 0.51 9.31 0.05
N ILE A 199 1.71 9.54 -0.50
CA ILE A 199 2.91 8.75 -0.16
C ILE A 199 3.26 8.83 1.34
N ASP A 200 3.18 10.04 1.95
CA ASP A 200 3.39 10.19 3.40
C ASP A 200 2.37 9.36 4.19
N SER A 201 1.10 9.46 3.85
CA SER A 201 0.02 8.74 4.52
C SER A 201 0.12 7.22 4.36
N MET A 202 0.58 6.73 3.20
CA MET A 202 0.89 5.32 2.97
C MET A 202 1.96 4.81 3.94
N SER A 203 3.02 5.61 4.17
CA SER A 203 4.11 5.23 5.09
C SER A 203 3.62 5.08 6.53
N TYR A 204 2.66 5.90 6.97
CA TYR A 204 2.06 5.79 8.31
C TYR A 204 1.32 4.47 8.52
N ALA A 205 0.67 3.95 7.47
CA ALA A 205 -0.06 2.69 7.49
C ALA A 205 0.79 1.48 7.06
N LYS A 206 2.10 1.66 6.81
CA LYS A 206 3.04 0.62 6.34
C LYS A 206 2.66 -0.01 4.99
N LEU A 207 1.98 0.72 4.10
CA LEU A 207 1.85 0.37 2.69
C LEU A 207 3.19 0.60 1.98
N ASN A 208 3.55 -0.23 0.98
CA ASN A 208 4.89 -0.20 0.38
C ASN A 208 4.93 -0.18 -1.15
N VAL A 209 3.78 -0.10 -1.82
CA VAL A 209 3.71 0.06 -3.27
C VAL A 209 2.69 1.14 -3.62
N LEU A 210 3.13 2.21 -4.25
CA LEU A 210 2.27 3.15 -4.95
C LEU A 210 2.08 2.64 -6.37
N HIS A 211 0.89 2.16 -6.70
CA HIS A 211 0.52 1.87 -8.07
C HIS A 211 0.03 3.16 -8.71
N TRP A 212 0.78 3.66 -9.67
CA TRP A 212 0.48 4.91 -10.35
C TRP A 212 -0.11 4.62 -11.72
N HIS A 213 -1.45 4.67 -11.80
CA HIS A 213 -2.20 4.66 -13.06
C HIS A 213 -2.11 6.04 -13.69
N ILE A 214 -1.09 6.21 -14.56
CA ILE A 214 -0.64 7.54 -14.97
C ILE A 214 -1.51 8.08 -16.10
N VAL A 215 -1.86 7.23 -17.07
CA VAL A 215 -2.50 7.56 -18.34
C VAL A 215 -3.71 6.68 -18.59
N ASP A 216 -4.73 7.25 -19.20
CA ASP A 216 -5.97 6.57 -19.60
C ASP A 216 -6.61 7.28 -20.81
N THR A 217 -7.85 6.92 -21.11
CA THR A 217 -8.70 7.52 -22.13
C THR A 217 -8.78 9.05 -22.03
N GLN A 218 -8.89 9.58 -20.81
CA GLN A 218 -9.14 11.00 -20.56
C GLN A 218 -7.90 11.87 -20.72
N SER A 219 -6.74 11.40 -20.27
CA SER A 219 -5.54 12.22 -20.25
C SER A 219 -4.24 11.42 -20.38
N PHE A 220 -3.25 12.02 -21.02
CA PHE A 220 -1.85 11.57 -21.06
C PHE A 220 -0.95 12.65 -20.42
N PRO A 221 -0.88 12.74 -19.09
CA PRO A 221 -0.21 13.84 -18.43
C PRO A 221 1.32 13.68 -18.29
N LEU A 222 1.89 12.49 -18.56
CA LEU A 222 3.32 12.23 -18.37
C LEU A 222 4.15 12.55 -19.60
N GLU A 223 5.28 13.22 -19.40
CA GLU A 223 6.29 13.43 -20.42
C GLU A 223 6.98 12.11 -20.82
N ILE A 224 6.99 11.84 -22.14
CA ILE A 224 7.74 10.74 -22.74
C ILE A 224 8.78 11.35 -23.70
N PRO A 225 10.04 11.45 -23.31
CA PRO A 225 11.08 12.11 -24.12
C PRO A 225 11.22 11.52 -25.52
N SER A 226 11.06 10.21 -25.68
CA SER A 226 11.11 9.52 -26.98
C SER A 226 9.92 9.86 -27.87
N TYR A 227 8.77 10.23 -27.28
CA TYR A 227 7.51 10.55 -27.99
C TYR A 227 6.83 11.79 -27.39
N PRO A 228 7.42 12.99 -27.53
CA PRO A 228 7.00 14.17 -26.79
C PRO A 228 5.59 14.67 -27.14
N LYS A 229 5.02 14.28 -28.29
CA LYS A 229 3.66 14.67 -28.66
C LYS A 229 2.58 13.92 -27.88
N LEU A 230 2.89 12.80 -27.19
CA LEU A 230 1.94 12.12 -26.29
C LEU A 230 1.41 13.09 -25.22
N TRP A 231 2.24 14.02 -24.80
CA TRP A 231 1.88 15.08 -23.83
C TRP A 231 0.75 16.01 -24.29
N ASN A 232 0.44 16.02 -25.59
CA ASN A 232 -0.71 16.76 -26.12
C ASN A 232 -2.05 16.13 -25.70
N GLY A 233 -2.03 14.89 -25.21
CA GLY A 233 -3.18 14.23 -24.62
C GLY A 233 -3.49 14.66 -23.18
N ALA A 234 -2.67 15.51 -22.54
CA ALA A 234 -2.96 16.08 -21.23
C ALA A 234 -4.14 17.07 -21.30
N TYR A 235 -4.85 17.27 -20.20
CA TYR A 235 -5.97 18.23 -20.13
C TYR A 235 -5.54 19.67 -20.44
N SER A 236 -4.38 20.07 -19.90
CA SER A 236 -3.81 21.40 -20.12
C SER A 236 -2.28 21.39 -20.00
N LEU A 237 -1.64 22.52 -20.27
CA LEU A 237 -0.18 22.68 -20.09
C LEU A 237 0.23 22.64 -18.62
N SER A 238 -0.65 23.00 -17.69
CA SER A 238 -0.40 23.01 -16.25
C SER A 238 -0.72 21.69 -15.56
N GLU A 239 -1.43 20.77 -16.25
CA GLU A 239 -1.82 19.46 -15.72
C GLU A 239 -0.96 18.36 -16.36
N ARG A 240 0.34 18.48 -16.13
CA ARG A 240 1.39 17.62 -16.71
C ARG A 240 2.44 17.29 -15.66
N TYR A 241 3.06 16.15 -15.85
CA TYR A 241 4.25 15.71 -15.11
C TYR A 241 5.42 15.63 -16.08
N SER A 242 6.49 16.35 -15.81
CA SER A 242 7.75 16.16 -16.52
C SER A 242 8.41 14.82 -16.11
N ALA A 243 9.37 14.36 -16.88
CA ALA A 243 10.21 13.22 -16.50
C ALA A 243 10.93 13.45 -15.17
N ALA A 244 11.28 14.71 -14.86
CA ALA A 244 11.86 15.09 -13.58
C ALA A 244 10.86 14.97 -12.42
N ASP A 245 9.59 15.36 -12.62
CA ASP A 245 8.53 15.19 -11.62
C ASP A 245 8.30 13.71 -11.31
N ALA A 246 8.27 12.86 -12.33
CA ALA A 246 8.15 11.42 -12.13
C ALA A 246 9.34 10.83 -11.35
N ALA A 247 10.56 11.25 -11.66
CA ALA A 247 11.76 10.85 -10.93
C ALA A 247 11.72 11.34 -9.47
N GLU A 248 11.18 12.54 -9.24
CA GLU A 248 10.97 13.07 -7.88
C GLU A 248 9.96 12.24 -7.08
N VAL A 249 8.83 11.82 -7.70
CA VAL A 249 7.87 10.90 -7.06
C VAL A 249 8.55 9.60 -6.66
N VAL A 250 9.32 8.98 -7.55
CA VAL A 250 10.05 7.74 -7.27
C VAL A 250 11.04 7.90 -6.11
N SER A 251 11.84 8.96 -6.14
CA SER A 251 12.81 9.25 -5.07
C SER A 251 12.13 9.53 -3.73
N TYR A 252 11.04 10.30 -3.75
CA TYR A 252 10.26 10.65 -2.55
C TYR A 252 9.62 9.42 -1.92
N ALA A 253 9.06 8.52 -2.73
CA ALA A 253 8.49 7.26 -2.30
C ALA A 253 9.56 6.32 -1.72
N GLN A 254 10.71 6.17 -2.38
CA GLN A 254 11.82 5.32 -1.93
C GLN A 254 12.29 5.69 -0.53
N LYS A 255 12.43 6.99 -0.24
CA LYS A 255 12.81 7.50 1.10
C LYS A 255 11.82 7.12 2.20
N ARG A 256 10.63 6.65 1.84
CA ARG A 256 9.56 6.17 2.74
C ARG A 256 9.33 4.67 2.69
N GLY A 257 10.20 3.94 1.98
CA GLY A 257 10.09 2.49 1.81
C GLY A 257 8.97 2.08 0.84
N ILE A 258 8.61 2.96 -0.10
CA ILE A 258 7.52 2.74 -1.05
C ILE A 258 8.09 2.64 -2.47
N ASN A 259 7.83 1.51 -3.13
CA ASN A 259 8.09 1.33 -4.55
C ASN A 259 7.01 2.02 -5.38
N VAL A 260 7.35 2.51 -6.57
CA VAL A 260 6.37 3.04 -7.53
C VAL A 260 6.19 2.04 -8.68
N LEU A 261 5.01 1.44 -8.77
CA LEU A 261 4.57 0.62 -9.88
C LEU A 261 3.90 1.53 -10.91
N ALA A 262 4.62 1.82 -12.01
CA ALA A 262 4.06 2.62 -13.09
C ALA A 262 3.16 1.78 -13.99
N GLU A 263 2.00 2.33 -14.39
CA GLU A 263 1.09 1.70 -15.33
C GLU A 263 0.92 2.53 -16.59
N ILE A 264 0.97 1.82 -17.72
CA ILE A 264 0.38 2.22 -19.00
C ILE A 264 -0.62 1.15 -19.40
N ASP A 265 -1.88 1.49 -19.52
CA ASP A 265 -2.90 0.53 -19.91
C ASP A 265 -2.99 0.41 -21.44
N VAL A 266 -2.83 -0.82 -21.94
CA VAL A 266 -2.82 -1.12 -23.37
C VAL A 266 -3.42 -2.51 -23.64
N PRO A 267 -4.15 -2.67 -24.77
CA PRO A 267 -4.44 -1.70 -25.83
C PRO A 267 -5.66 -0.81 -25.57
N GLY A 268 -6.50 -1.13 -24.56
CA GLY A 268 -7.62 -0.31 -24.12
C GLY A 268 -7.15 0.95 -23.40
N HIS A 269 -8.07 1.74 -22.84
CA HIS A 269 -7.76 2.90 -21.98
C HIS A 269 -6.73 3.89 -22.57
N ALA A 270 -6.63 3.96 -23.90
CA ALA A 270 -5.51 4.59 -24.60
C ALA A 270 -5.94 5.66 -25.64
N LEU A 271 -7.17 6.17 -25.57
CA LEU A 271 -7.65 7.19 -26.51
C LEU A 271 -6.75 8.43 -26.50
N SER A 272 -6.33 8.89 -25.33
CA SER A 272 -5.49 10.09 -25.14
C SER A 272 -4.15 10.04 -25.91
N TRP A 273 -3.62 8.83 -26.18
CA TRP A 273 -2.37 8.65 -26.92
C TRP A 273 -2.45 9.20 -28.36
N GLY A 274 -3.59 8.97 -29.00
CA GLY A 274 -3.81 9.39 -30.38
C GLY A 274 -4.02 10.88 -30.56
N VAL A 275 -4.25 11.65 -29.50
CA VAL A 275 -4.29 13.11 -29.56
C VAL A 275 -2.97 13.66 -30.08
N GLY A 276 -1.84 13.12 -29.60
CA GLY A 276 -0.51 13.48 -30.08
C GLY A 276 -0.07 12.73 -31.33
N TYR A 277 -0.49 11.50 -31.48
CA TYR A 277 -0.14 10.60 -32.59
C TYR A 277 -1.37 9.90 -33.15
N PRO A 278 -2.17 10.56 -34.01
CA PRO A 278 -3.43 10.01 -34.55
C PRO A 278 -3.31 8.66 -35.27
N SER A 279 -2.10 8.31 -35.70
CA SER A 279 -1.84 7.00 -36.32
C SER A 279 -1.85 5.83 -35.36
N LEU A 280 -1.94 6.07 -34.05
CA LEU A 280 -2.14 5.06 -33.01
C LEU A 280 -3.61 4.61 -32.94
N TRP A 281 -4.53 5.48 -33.35
CA TRP A 281 -5.94 5.11 -33.48
C TRP A 281 -6.19 4.21 -34.68
N PRO A 282 -7.05 3.21 -34.58
CA PRO A 282 -7.54 2.46 -35.73
C PRO A 282 -8.11 3.37 -36.83
N SER A 283 -8.94 4.34 -36.47
CA SER A 283 -9.50 5.35 -37.39
C SER A 283 -9.97 6.58 -36.58
N LYS A 284 -10.51 7.60 -37.26
CA LYS A 284 -11.13 8.75 -36.59
C LYS A 284 -12.40 8.37 -35.81
N ASP A 285 -13.12 7.36 -36.31
CA ASP A 285 -14.38 6.88 -35.71
C ASP A 285 -14.15 5.73 -34.71
N CYS A 286 -12.89 5.27 -34.61
CA CYS A 286 -12.45 4.21 -33.74
C CYS A 286 -11.12 4.63 -33.09
N GLN A 287 -11.19 5.27 -31.93
CA GLN A 287 -10.03 5.90 -31.29
C GLN A 287 -9.38 5.02 -30.20
N GLN A 288 -10.00 3.90 -29.91
CA GLN A 288 -9.47 2.81 -29.06
C GLN A 288 -10.18 1.49 -29.37
N PRO A 289 -9.57 0.34 -29.11
CA PRO A 289 -8.22 0.16 -28.58
C PRO A 289 -7.14 0.55 -29.60
N LEU A 290 -5.89 0.69 -29.18
CA LEU A 290 -4.76 1.01 -30.06
C LEU A 290 -4.68 0.09 -31.27
N ASP A 291 -4.20 0.60 -32.40
CA ASP A 291 -4.12 -0.14 -33.65
C ASP A 291 -3.14 -1.31 -33.59
N VAL A 292 -3.67 -2.51 -33.49
CA VAL A 292 -2.91 -3.76 -33.44
C VAL A 292 -2.16 -4.08 -34.75
N SER A 293 -2.61 -3.54 -35.87
CA SER A 293 -2.03 -3.77 -37.20
C SER A 293 -0.87 -2.86 -37.55
N ASN A 294 -0.62 -1.83 -36.73
CA ASN A 294 0.38 -0.80 -36.98
C ASN A 294 1.66 -1.05 -36.17
N GLU A 295 2.77 -1.32 -36.84
CA GLU A 295 4.07 -1.50 -36.19
C GLU A 295 4.52 -0.26 -35.41
N PHE A 296 4.06 0.93 -35.78
CA PHE A 296 4.37 2.15 -35.04
C PHE A 296 3.79 2.14 -33.63
N THR A 297 2.62 1.52 -33.42
CA THR A 297 2.03 1.34 -32.08
C THR A 297 3.01 0.65 -31.13
N PHE A 298 3.61 -0.45 -31.57
CA PHE A 298 4.56 -1.20 -30.74
C PHE A 298 5.91 -0.47 -30.56
N LYS A 299 6.32 0.36 -31.54
CA LYS A 299 7.49 1.23 -31.38
C LYS A 299 7.24 2.32 -30.33
N VAL A 300 6.02 2.84 -30.23
CA VAL A 300 5.65 3.80 -29.19
C VAL A 300 5.64 3.13 -27.82
N VAL A 301 5.04 1.96 -27.70
CA VAL A 301 5.08 1.16 -26.44
C VAL A 301 6.53 0.88 -26.02
N ASP A 302 7.39 0.48 -26.95
CA ASP A 302 8.82 0.22 -26.70
C ASP A 302 9.55 1.48 -26.20
N GLY A 303 9.33 2.62 -26.84
CA GLY A 303 9.93 3.89 -26.44
C GLY A 303 9.46 4.38 -25.07
N ILE A 304 8.17 4.22 -24.74
CA ILE A 304 7.64 4.53 -23.41
C ILE A 304 8.33 3.66 -22.36
N LEU A 305 8.40 2.35 -22.57
CA LEU A 305 9.04 1.42 -21.62
C LEU A 305 10.55 1.63 -21.51
N SER A 306 11.20 2.06 -22.61
CA SER A 306 12.60 2.50 -22.58
C SER A 306 12.80 3.75 -21.71
N ASP A 307 11.92 4.73 -21.79
CA ASP A 307 11.99 5.93 -20.96
C ASP A 307 11.61 5.62 -19.50
N PHE A 308 10.62 4.76 -19.28
CA PHE A 308 10.24 4.27 -17.95
C PHE A 308 11.40 3.58 -17.23
N SER A 309 12.20 2.76 -17.93
CA SER A 309 13.32 2.04 -17.34
C SER A 309 14.41 2.96 -16.77
N LYS A 310 14.42 4.24 -17.16
CA LYS A 310 15.34 5.27 -16.64
C LYS A 310 14.81 5.99 -15.39
N ILE A 311 13.50 5.89 -15.13
CA ILE A 311 12.80 6.61 -14.06
C ILE A 311 12.26 5.64 -13.01
N PHE A 312 11.50 4.63 -13.42
CA PHE A 312 10.83 3.68 -12.56
C PHE A 312 11.70 2.44 -12.36
N ASN A 313 12.45 2.43 -11.28
CA ASN A 313 13.44 1.40 -10.96
C ASN A 313 12.83 0.16 -10.26
N PHE A 314 11.54 0.16 -9.98
CA PHE A 314 10.85 -1.03 -9.48
C PHE A 314 10.83 -2.12 -10.55
N LYS A 315 11.08 -3.36 -10.16
CA LYS A 315 11.17 -4.47 -11.14
C LYS A 315 9.87 -4.79 -11.87
N PHE A 316 8.72 -4.34 -11.36
CA PHE A 316 7.42 -4.53 -11.99
C PHE A 316 7.00 -3.30 -12.79
N VAL A 317 6.31 -3.54 -13.90
CA VAL A 317 5.55 -2.56 -14.66
C VAL A 317 4.15 -3.10 -14.91
N HIS A 318 3.13 -2.25 -14.78
CA HIS A 318 1.74 -2.64 -15.08
C HIS A 318 1.39 -2.23 -16.50
N LEU A 319 0.83 -3.16 -17.28
CA LEU A 319 0.47 -2.98 -18.68
C LEU A 319 -1.06 -2.96 -18.91
N GLY A 320 -1.84 -2.93 -17.83
CA GLY A 320 -3.31 -2.96 -17.93
C GLY A 320 -3.83 -4.21 -18.62
N GLY A 321 -4.59 -4.00 -19.68
CA GLY A 321 -5.10 -5.03 -20.57
C GLY A 321 -6.54 -5.45 -20.30
N ASP A 322 -7.27 -4.67 -19.50
CA ASP A 322 -8.67 -4.84 -19.16
C ASP A 322 -9.60 -4.14 -20.16
N GLU A 323 -10.88 -4.48 -20.09
CA GLU A 323 -12.01 -3.83 -20.76
C GLU A 323 -11.83 -3.55 -22.27
N VAL A 324 -11.06 -4.37 -22.98
CA VAL A 324 -10.71 -4.14 -24.38
C VAL A 324 -11.88 -4.47 -25.31
N ASP A 325 -12.57 -3.45 -25.83
CA ASP A 325 -13.59 -3.60 -26.87
C ASP A 325 -12.93 -3.72 -28.26
N THR A 326 -12.82 -4.94 -28.74
CA THR A 326 -12.20 -5.26 -30.04
C THR A 326 -13.12 -5.05 -31.26
N THR A 327 -14.37 -4.65 -31.05
CA THR A 327 -15.37 -4.46 -32.15
C THR A 327 -14.86 -3.48 -33.20
N CYS A 328 -14.20 -2.44 -32.77
CA CYS A 328 -13.59 -1.40 -33.60
C CYS A 328 -12.51 -1.95 -34.55
N TRP A 329 -11.77 -2.98 -34.16
CA TRP A 329 -10.78 -3.61 -35.04
C TRP A 329 -11.43 -4.36 -36.19
N THR A 330 -12.58 -5.00 -35.97
CA THR A 330 -13.28 -5.77 -37.01
C THR A 330 -13.96 -4.84 -38.01
N THR A 331 -14.45 -3.69 -37.58
CA THR A 331 -15.14 -2.70 -38.39
C THR A 331 -14.20 -1.75 -39.14
N THR A 332 -12.93 -1.64 -38.73
CA THR A 332 -11.92 -0.83 -39.43
C THR A 332 -11.34 -1.61 -40.63
N PRO A 333 -11.56 -1.17 -41.89
CA PRO A 333 -11.22 -1.97 -43.09
C PRO A 333 -9.76 -2.40 -43.15
N ARG A 334 -8.82 -1.53 -42.74
CA ARG A 334 -7.39 -1.81 -42.74
C ARG A 334 -7.04 -2.93 -41.74
N ILE A 335 -7.60 -2.89 -40.55
CA ILE A 335 -7.36 -3.88 -39.50
C ILE A 335 -8.07 -5.18 -39.86
N SER A 336 -9.32 -5.14 -40.34
CA SER A 336 -10.03 -6.33 -40.81
C SER A 336 -9.26 -7.07 -41.92
N LYS A 337 -8.63 -6.33 -42.85
CA LYS A 337 -7.76 -6.94 -43.86
C LYS A 337 -6.49 -7.54 -43.25
N TRP A 338 -5.91 -6.88 -42.25
CA TRP A 338 -4.75 -7.38 -41.52
C TRP A 338 -5.08 -8.67 -40.75
N LEU A 339 -6.21 -8.72 -40.04
CA LEU A 339 -6.71 -9.91 -39.33
C LEU A 339 -6.85 -11.12 -40.30
N LYS A 340 -7.51 -10.92 -41.45
CA LYS A 340 -7.66 -11.95 -42.48
C LYS A 340 -6.31 -12.46 -42.99
N ARG A 341 -5.34 -11.56 -43.24
CA ARG A 341 -4.00 -11.91 -43.69
C ARG A 341 -3.24 -12.80 -42.68
N HIS A 342 -3.40 -12.46 -41.39
CA HIS A 342 -2.76 -13.18 -40.30
C HIS A 342 -3.56 -14.40 -39.81
N ARG A 343 -4.75 -14.64 -40.38
CA ARG A 343 -5.68 -15.73 -39.99
C ARG A 343 -6.03 -15.63 -38.49
N MET A 344 -6.26 -14.42 -38.00
CA MET A 344 -6.63 -14.11 -36.63
C MET A 344 -8.06 -13.57 -36.58
N ASN A 345 -8.78 -13.94 -35.51
CA ASN A 345 -9.96 -13.19 -35.09
C ASN A 345 -9.55 -12.07 -34.11
N GLU A 346 -10.49 -11.26 -33.67
CA GLU A 346 -10.27 -10.12 -32.76
C GLU A 346 -9.70 -10.55 -31.40
N SER A 347 -10.17 -11.66 -30.84
CA SER A 347 -9.66 -12.19 -29.57
C SER A 347 -8.18 -12.64 -29.70
N GLN A 348 -7.82 -13.26 -30.83
CA GLN A 348 -6.43 -13.62 -31.11
C GLN A 348 -5.56 -12.38 -31.36
N ALA A 349 -6.12 -11.33 -31.92
CA ALA A 349 -5.41 -10.06 -32.10
C ALA A 349 -5.18 -9.35 -30.73
N TYR A 350 -6.16 -9.40 -29.83
CA TYR A 350 -5.98 -8.93 -28.46
C TYR A 350 -4.88 -9.73 -27.75
N GLN A 351 -4.93 -11.05 -27.79
CA GLN A 351 -3.84 -11.90 -27.27
C GLN A 351 -2.47 -11.52 -27.88
N TYR A 352 -2.42 -11.34 -29.22
CA TYR A 352 -1.19 -10.95 -29.91
C TYR A 352 -0.64 -9.61 -29.39
N PHE A 353 -1.51 -8.62 -29.21
CA PHE A 353 -1.12 -7.31 -28.70
C PHE A 353 -0.51 -7.42 -27.30
N VAL A 354 -1.24 -8.04 -26.36
CA VAL A 354 -0.80 -8.19 -24.97
C VAL A 354 0.53 -8.94 -24.88
N LEU A 355 0.65 -10.10 -25.55
CA LEU A 355 1.89 -10.88 -25.51
C LEU A 355 3.08 -10.11 -26.12
N ARG A 356 2.83 -9.28 -27.11
CA ARG A 356 3.86 -8.46 -27.71
C ARG A 356 4.29 -7.32 -26.78
N ALA A 357 3.34 -6.65 -26.13
CA ALA A 357 3.62 -5.64 -25.09
C ALA A 357 4.40 -6.25 -23.91
N GLN A 358 4.01 -7.45 -23.46
CA GLN A 358 4.76 -8.18 -22.43
C GLN A 358 6.21 -8.44 -22.85
N ASN A 359 6.45 -8.89 -24.09
CA ASN A 359 7.80 -9.15 -24.59
C ASN A 359 8.65 -7.88 -24.65
N ILE A 360 8.05 -6.74 -24.99
CA ILE A 360 8.72 -5.44 -24.96
C ILE A 360 9.10 -5.10 -23.51
N ALA A 361 8.19 -5.19 -22.54
CA ALA A 361 8.48 -4.92 -21.14
C ALA A 361 9.61 -5.83 -20.59
N LEU A 362 9.56 -7.12 -20.93
CA LEU A 362 10.62 -8.09 -20.55
C LEU A 362 11.99 -7.71 -21.15
N SER A 363 12.04 -7.16 -22.37
CA SER A 363 13.29 -6.72 -23.01
C SER A 363 13.93 -5.51 -22.32
N HIS A 364 13.12 -4.69 -21.63
CA HIS A 364 13.57 -3.59 -20.77
C HIS A 364 13.87 -4.01 -19.33
N GLY A 365 13.82 -5.31 -19.03
CA GLY A 365 14.19 -5.85 -17.71
C GLY A 365 13.05 -5.91 -16.69
N TYR A 366 11.82 -5.50 -17.07
CA TYR A 366 10.67 -5.56 -16.19
C TYR A 366 10.07 -6.97 -16.06
N GLU A 367 9.45 -7.25 -14.92
CA GLU A 367 8.42 -8.27 -14.78
C GLU A 367 7.05 -7.59 -14.92
N ILE A 368 6.06 -8.33 -15.42
CA ILE A 368 4.82 -7.75 -15.93
C ILE A 368 3.70 -7.93 -14.92
N VAL A 369 2.90 -6.89 -14.72
CA VAL A 369 1.59 -6.98 -14.09
C VAL A 369 0.53 -6.69 -15.15
N ASN A 370 -0.53 -7.50 -15.22
CA ASN A 370 -1.71 -7.25 -16.03
C ASN A 370 -2.98 -7.48 -15.21
N TRP A 371 -4.06 -6.78 -15.56
CA TRP A 371 -5.38 -7.05 -15.04
C TRP A 371 -5.86 -8.45 -15.44
N GLU A 372 -6.78 -9.01 -14.67
CA GLU A 372 -7.15 -10.44 -14.75
C GLU A 372 -7.79 -10.88 -16.06
N GLU A 373 -8.31 -9.97 -16.89
CA GLU A 373 -8.91 -10.32 -18.17
C GLU A 373 -7.91 -11.03 -19.08
N THR A 374 -6.64 -10.65 -19.04
CA THR A 374 -5.60 -11.32 -19.80
C THR A 374 -5.44 -12.78 -19.39
N PHE A 375 -5.57 -13.07 -18.10
CA PHE A 375 -5.58 -14.44 -17.57
C PHE A 375 -6.88 -15.17 -17.91
N ASN A 376 -8.03 -14.52 -17.74
CA ASN A 376 -9.33 -15.12 -18.02
C ASN A 376 -9.47 -15.52 -19.51
N ASN A 377 -8.91 -14.71 -20.41
CA ASN A 377 -9.02 -14.94 -21.86
C ASN A 377 -7.95 -15.91 -22.41
N PHE A 378 -6.70 -15.82 -21.94
CA PHE A 378 -5.59 -16.60 -22.50
C PHE A 378 -4.46 -16.90 -21.50
N GLY A 379 -4.78 -17.14 -20.24
CA GLY A 379 -3.81 -17.32 -19.14
C GLY A 379 -2.72 -18.37 -19.41
N SER A 380 -3.03 -19.45 -20.15
CA SER A 380 -2.04 -20.47 -20.51
C SER A 380 -0.93 -19.96 -21.46
N LYS A 381 -1.12 -18.82 -22.11
CA LYS A 381 -0.17 -18.19 -23.03
C LYS A 381 0.67 -17.09 -22.39
N LEU A 382 0.27 -16.60 -21.22
CA LEU A 382 1.00 -15.55 -20.51
C LEU A 382 2.42 -16.01 -20.12
N SER A 383 3.35 -15.07 -20.09
CA SER A 383 4.68 -15.30 -19.55
C SER A 383 4.59 -15.77 -18.09
N ARG A 384 5.43 -16.74 -17.69
CA ARG A 384 5.54 -17.18 -16.28
C ARG A 384 6.02 -16.07 -15.34
N LYS A 385 6.56 -14.97 -15.87
CA LYS A 385 6.91 -13.77 -15.11
C LYS A 385 5.71 -12.84 -14.88
N THR A 386 4.53 -13.12 -15.47
CA THR A 386 3.33 -12.34 -15.28
C THR A 386 2.81 -12.47 -13.85
N VAL A 387 2.41 -11.34 -13.29
CA VAL A 387 1.59 -11.22 -12.10
C VAL A 387 0.19 -10.84 -12.56
N VAL A 388 -0.81 -11.63 -12.19
CA VAL A 388 -2.21 -11.35 -12.51
C VAL A 388 -2.78 -10.48 -11.41
N HIS A 389 -3.28 -9.30 -11.76
CA HIS A 389 -3.91 -8.38 -10.83
C HIS A 389 -5.42 -8.61 -10.86
N ASN A 390 -5.96 -9.22 -9.80
CA ASN A 390 -7.37 -9.54 -9.67
C ASN A 390 -8.18 -8.29 -9.29
N TRP A 391 -9.29 -8.04 -9.97
CA TRP A 391 -10.18 -6.91 -9.65
C TRP A 391 -11.67 -7.24 -9.77
N LEU A 392 -12.09 -8.12 -10.70
CA LEU A 392 -13.52 -8.38 -11.00
C LEU A 392 -14.29 -9.01 -9.83
N GLY A 393 -13.63 -9.80 -8.98
CA GLY A 393 -14.31 -10.40 -7.84
C GLY A 393 -13.50 -11.50 -7.14
N ALA A 394 -14.13 -12.11 -6.15
CA ALA A 394 -13.51 -13.17 -5.35
C ALA A 394 -13.28 -14.47 -6.16
N GLY A 395 -12.32 -15.30 -5.71
CA GLY A 395 -12.06 -16.65 -6.25
C GLY A 395 -11.11 -16.70 -7.45
N VAL A 396 -10.77 -15.58 -8.06
CA VAL A 396 -9.83 -15.52 -9.18
C VAL A 396 -8.42 -15.84 -8.70
N ALA A 397 -7.99 -15.33 -7.57
CA ALA A 397 -6.65 -15.58 -7.02
C ALA A 397 -6.37 -17.08 -6.89
N GLN A 398 -7.33 -17.90 -6.44
CA GLN A 398 -7.19 -19.35 -6.35
C GLN A 398 -6.87 -19.95 -7.73
N ARG A 399 -7.65 -19.62 -8.77
CA ARG A 399 -7.43 -20.12 -10.15
C ARG A 399 -6.07 -19.70 -10.71
N VAL A 400 -5.65 -18.47 -10.44
CA VAL A 400 -4.35 -17.93 -10.88
C VAL A 400 -3.21 -18.73 -10.27
N VAL A 401 -3.19 -18.92 -8.93
CA VAL A 401 -2.11 -19.64 -8.27
C VAL A 401 -2.13 -21.15 -8.56
N GLU A 402 -3.29 -21.74 -8.83
CA GLU A 402 -3.42 -23.12 -9.32
C GLU A 402 -2.77 -23.29 -10.69
N SER A 403 -2.80 -22.27 -11.55
CA SER A 403 -2.10 -22.28 -12.84
C SER A 403 -0.58 -22.05 -12.70
N GLY A 404 -0.08 -21.75 -11.50
CA GLY A 404 1.31 -21.47 -11.19
C GLY A 404 1.75 -20.04 -11.52
N LEU A 405 0.83 -19.12 -11.74
CA LEU A 405 1.08 -17.67 -11.86
C LEU A 405 0.99 -16.97 -10.50
N ARG A 406 1.61 -15.81 -10.40
CA ARG A 406 1.52 -14.94 -9.22
C ARG A 406 0.27 -14.07 -9.29
N CYS A 407 -0.23 -13.63 -8.13
CA CYS A 407 -1.43 -12.82 -8.03
C CYS A 407 -1.26 -11.65 -7.07
N ILE A 408 -1.84 -10.50 -7.42
CA ILE A 408 -2.16 -9.39 -6.52
C ILE A 408 -3.69 -9.34 -6.40
N VAL A 409 -4.21 -9.18 -5.18
CA VAL A 409 -5.66 -9.17 -4.92
C VAL A 409 -6.15 -7.76 -4.72
N SER A 410 -7.16 -7.35 -5.48
CA SER A 410 -7.81 -6.02 -5.39
C SER A 410 -9.29 -6.09 -5.76
N ASN A 411 -9.98 -7.17 -5.41
CA ASN A 411 -11.37 -7.37 -5.81
C ASN A 411 -12.26 -6.16 -5.48
N GLN A 412 -12.95 -5.65 -6.51
CA GLN A 412 -13.65 -4.36 -6.49
C GLN A 412 -14.79 -4.27 -5.48
N ASP A 413 -15.43 -5.41 -5.14
CA ASP A 413 -16.49 -5.47 -4.15
C ASP A 413 -16.03 -5.15 -2.72
N LYS A 414 -14.71 -5.13 -2.47
CA LYS A 414 -14.09 -4.94 -1.16
C LYS A 414 -13.04 -3.84 -1.11
N TRP A 415 -12.16 -3.75 -2.12
CA TRP A 415 -10.95 -2.95 -2.07
C TRP A 415 -10.88 -1.79 -3.09
N TYR A 416 -12.01 -1.45 -3.73
CA TYR A 416 -12.14 -0.23 -4.53
C TYR A 416 -12.65 0.92 -3.66
N LEU A 417 -11.83 1.97 -3.55
CA LEU A 417 -12.08 3.11 -2.68
C LEU A 417 -13.06 4.12 -3.27
N ASP A 418 -13.18 4.16 -4.60
CA ASP A 418 -14.19 4.93 -5.34
C ASP A 418 -15.62 4.39 -5.13
N HIS A 419 -15.76 3.15 -4.67
CA HIS A 419 -17.01 2.61 -4.17
C HIS A 419 -17.31 3.20 -2.78
N LEU A 420 -17.88 4.41 -2.75
CA LEU A 420 -18.02 5.22 -1.54
C LEU A 420 -18.90 4.57 -0.45
N ASP A 421 -19.80 3.67 -0.85
CA ASP A 421 -20.71 2.96 0.07
C ASP A 421 -20.08 1.74 0.75
N THR A 422 -18.88 1.32 0.32
CA THR A 422 -18.17 0.19 0.92
C THR A 422 -17.57 0.62 2.26
N PRO A 423 -18.02 0.07 3.40
CA PRO A 423 -17.53 0.48 4.71
C PRO A 423 -16.16 -0.13 5.01
N TRP A 424 -15.39 0.50 5.92
CA TRP A 424 -14.04 0.04 6.30
C TRP A 424 -13.98 -1.41 6.78
N GLN A 425 -15.08 -1.94 7.33
CA GLN A 425 -15.19 -3.32 7.78
C GLN A 425 -14.97 -4.31 6.63
N GLU A 426 -15.50 -3.99 5.43
CA GLU A 426 -15.34 -4.82 4.24
C GLU A 426 -13.88 -4.84 3.78
N PHE A 427 -13.19 -3.69 3.88
CA PHE A 427 -11.75 -3.62 3.64
C PHE A 427 -10.95 -4.46 4.63
N TYR A 428 -11.40 -4.48 5.90
CA TYR A 428 -10.71 -5.23 6.96
C TYR A 428 -10.86 -6.75 6.82
N ILE A 429 -12.03 -7.25 6.41
CA ILE A 429 -12.29 -8.69 6.35
C ILE A 429 -11.85 -9.36 5.04
N ASN A 430 -11.52 -8.58 4.01
CA ASN A 430 -11.11 -9.14 2.71
C ASN A 430 -9.79 -9.92 2.85
N GLU A 431 -9.84 -11.22 2.62
CA GLU A 431 -8.72 -12.14 2.86
C GLU A 431 -8.08 -12.59 1.54
N PRO A 432 -6.83 -12.17 1.24
CA PRO A 432 -6.17 -12.52 -0.03
C PRO A 432 -5.97 -14.02 -0.25
N LEU A 433 -5.88 -14.81 0.83
CA LEU A 433 -5.65 -16.25 0.76
C LEU A 433 -6.95 -17.07 0.83
N THR A 434 -8.12 -16.45 0.63
CA THR A 434 -9.41 -17.16 0.66
C THR A 434 -9.37 -18.40 -0.25
N ASN A 435 -9.72 -19.57 0.31
CA ASN A 435 -9.75 -20.89 -0.36
C ASN A 435 -8.38 -21.39 -0.85
N ILE A 436 -7.27 -20.73 -0.56
CA ILE A 436 -5.93 -21.16 -0.93
C ILE A 436 -5.26 -21.86 0.26
N THR A 437 -5.37 -23.18 0.33
CA THR A 437 -4.85 -23.98 1.46
C THR A 437 -3.43 -24.50 1.25
N ASN A 438 -2.98 -24.61 0.00
CA ASN A 438 -1.66 -25.09 -0.34
C ASN A 438 -0.60 -24.01 -0.09
N SER A 439 0.37 -24.29 0.78
CA SER A 439 1.41 -23.33 1.19
C SER A 439 2.32 -22.85 0.03
N LYS A 440 2.52 -23.67 -1.01
CA LYS A 440 3.27 -23.25 -2.22
C LYS A 440 2.45 -22.25 -3.03
N GLN A 441 1.13 -22.47 -3.14
CA GLN A 441 0.23 -21.55 -3.84
C GLN A 441 0.04 -20.24 -3.05
N GLN A 442 -0.03 -20.30 -1.71
CA GLN A 442 -0.09 -19.10 -0.87
C GLN A 442 1.08 -18.16 -1.14
N LYS A 443 2.29 -18.68 -1.39
CA LYS A 443 3.48 -17.88 -1.75
C LYS A 443 3.41 -17.20 -3.10
N LEU A 444 2.50 -17.62 -3.98
CA LEU A 444 2.25 -16.98 -5.27
C LEU A 444 1.29 -15.79 -5.16
N VAL A 445 0.55 -15.65 -4.06
CA VAL A 445 -0.18 -14.43 -3.74
C VAL A 445 0.82 -13.44 -3.14
N LEU A 446 1.16 -12.41 -3.91
CA LEU A 446 2.15 -11.40 -3.51
C LEU A 446 1.64 -10.53 -2.36
N GLY A 447 0.34 -10.33 -2.31
CA GLY A 447 -0.38 -9.49 -1.37
C GLY A 447 -1.63 -8.90 -2.01
N GLY A 448 -1.92 -7.65 -1.70
CA GLY A 448 -3.08 -6.97 -2.24
C GLY A 448 -2.92 -5.48 -2.33
N GLU A 449 -3.91 -4.86 -2.96
CA GLU A 449 -3.94 -3.44 -3.25
C GLU A 449 -5.33 -2.87 -3.07
N VAL A 450 -5.43 -1.68 -2.53
CA VAL A 450 -6.65 -0.87 -2.56
C VAL A 450 -6.57 0.12 -3.70
N CYS A 451 -7.62 0.21 -4.51
CA CYS A 451 -7.61 1.03 -5.71
C CYS A 451 -8.41 2.32 -5.51
N MET A 452 -7.75 3.47 -5.71
CA MET A 452 -8.36 4.79 -5.66
C MET A 452 -8.49 5.35 -7.07
N TRP A 453 -9.54 4.90 -7.78
CA TRP A 453 -9.88 5.39 -9.10
C TRP A 453 -10.39 6.83 -9.08
N GLY A 454 -10.12 7.55 -10.15
CA GLY A 454 -10.25 8.99 -10.22
C GLY A 454 -11.48 9.51 -10.97
N GLU A 455 -12.47 8.67 -11.32
CA GLU A 455 -13.64 9.09 -12.12
C GLU A 455 -14.44 10.20 -11.46
N THR A 456 -14.56 10.17 -10.14
CA THR A 456 -15.33 11.15 -9.35
C THR A 456 -14.54 11.77 -8.21
N ILE A 457 -13.22 11.50 -8.14
CA ILE A 457 -12.34 11.89 -7.05
C ILE A 457 -11.16 12.71 -7.61
N ASP A 458 -10.84 13.82 -6.97
CA ASP A 458 -9.70 14.66 -7.29
C ASP A 458 -8.87 15.02 -6.04
N GLY A 459 -7.96 15.99 -6.17
CA GLY A 459 -7.09 16.43 -5.07
C GLY A 459 -7.83 17.05 -3.88
N SER A 460 -9.11 17.39 -4.00
CA SER A 460 -9.90 18.00 -2.93
C SER A 460 -10.47 17.00 -1.92
N ASP A 461 -10.66 15.75 -2.33
CA ASP A 461 -11.34 14.74 -1.52
C ASP A 461 -10.65 13.36 -1.47
N ILE A 462 -9.53 13.19 -2.18
CA ILE A 462 -8.80 11.93 -2.26
C ILE A 462 -8.34 11.41 -0.88
N GLU A 463 -7.83 12.27 0.00
CA GLU A 463 -7.34 11.83 1.31
C GLU A 463 -8.47 11.25 2.17
N GLN A 464 -9.61 11.93 2.25
CA GLN A 464 -10.77 11.47 3.02
C GLN A 464 -11.45 10.25 2.39
N THR A 465 -11.27 10.04 1.09
CA THR A 465 -11.77 8.86 0.38
C THR A 465 -10.89 7.64 0.62
N ILE A 466 -9.57 7.82 0.67
CA ILE A 466 -8.61 6.75 1.00
C ILE A 466 -8.71 6.36 2.47
N TRP A 467 -8.67 7.35 3.39
CA TRP A 467 -8.52 7.11 4.82
C TRP A 467 -9.86 7.28 5.58
N PRO A 468 -10.19 6.39 6.53
CA PRO A 468 -9.36 5.31 7.10
C PRO A 468 -9.53 3.93 6.43
N ARG A 469 -10.29 3.79 5.32
CA ARG A 469 -10.59 2.50 4.70
C ARG A 469 -9.31 1.76 4.26
N ALA A 470 -8.36 2.45 3.63
CA ALA A 470 -7.07 1.87 3.27
C ALA A 470 -6.26 1.39 4.49
N ALA A 471 -6.40 2.04 5.64
CA ALA A 471 -5.76 1.58 6.88
C ALA A 471 -6.28 0.20 7.31
N ALA A 472 -7.57 -0.08 7.14
CA ALA A 472 -8.16 -1.39 7.43
C ALA A 472 -7.56 -2.50 6.54
N ALA A 473 -7.40 -2.25 5.25
CA ALA A 473 -6.70 -3.16 4.34
C ALA A 473 -5.21 -3.29 4.68
N ALA A 474 -4.56 -2.19 5.08
CA ALA A 474 -3.15 -2.21 5.47
C ALA A 474 -2.91 -3.16 6.66
N GLU A 475 -3.78 -3.17 7.68
CA GLU A 475 -3.68 -4.14 8.78
C GLU A 475 -3.90 -5.57 8.28
N ARG A 476 -4.84 -5.82 7.37
CA ARG A 476 -5.06 -7.14 6.75
C ARG A 476 -3.81 -7.66 6.05
N LEU A 477 -3.08 -6.78 5.39
CA LEU A 477 -1.90 -7.12 4.62
C LEU A 477 -0.62 -7.20 5.47
N TRP A 478 -0.56 -6.46 6.57
CA TRP A 478 0.60 -6.40 7.45
C TRP A 478 0.59 -7.46 8.56
N THR A 479 -0.54 -7.54 9.30
CA THR A 479 -0.64 -8.29 10.54
C THR A 479 -0.78 -9.80 10.28
N PRO A 480 -0.11 -10.69 11.05
CA PRO A 480 -0.30 -12.13 10.96
C PRO A 480 -1.78 -12.51 11.12
N TYR A 481 -2.23 -13.52 10.37
CA TYR A 481 -3.63 -13.90 10.30
C TYR A 481 -4.26 -14.25 11.66
N ASP A 482 -3.50 -14.92 12.52
CA ASP A 482 -3.93 -15.31 13.86
C ASP A 482 -4.05 -14.14 14.85
N LYS A 483 -3.48 -12.98 14.53
CA LYS A 483 -3.58 -11.73 15.30
C LYS A 483 -4.69 -10.80 14.83
N LEU A 484 -5.25 -11.06 13.65
CA LEU A 484 -6.36 -10.27 13.13
C LEU A 484 -7.66 -10.58 13.88
N ALA A 485 -8.43 -9.54 14.20
CA ALA A 485 -9.73 -9.71 14.81
C ALA A 485 -10.69 -10.42 13.84
N LYS A 486 -11.47 -11.38 14.36
CA LYS A 486 -12.51 -12.06 13.57
C LYS A 486 -13.71 -11.15 13.32
N ASN A 487 -14.03 -10.29 14.27
CA ASN A 487 -15.08 -9.29 14.17
C ASN A 487 -14.42 -7.89 14.08
N PRO A 488 -14.60 -7.16 12.97
CA PRO A 488 -14.01 -5.83 12.80
C PRO A 488 -14.36 -4.84 13.93
N ARG A 489 -15.50 -5.00 14.58
CA ARG A 489 -15.91 -4.14 15.72
C ARG A 489 -14.92 -4.13 16.87
N GLU A 490 -14.15 -5.22 17.04
CA GLU A 490 -13.15 -5.33 18.11
C GLU A 490 -11.96 -4.39 17.91
N VAL A 491 -11.71 -3.95 16.67
CA VAL A 491 -10.60 -3.05 16.33
C VAL A 491 -11.05 -1.61 16.08
N THR A 492 -12.34 -1.31 16.21
CA THR A 492 -12.89 0.04 15.95
C THR A 492 -12.15 1.12 16.75
N GLY A 493 -11.90 0.90 18.06
CA GLY A 493 -11.21 1.88 18.91
C GLY A 493 -9.75 2.10 18.51
N ARG A 494 -9.03 1.05 18.04
CA ARG A 494 -7.67 1.20 17.53
C ARG A 494 -7.64 1.96 16.19
N LEU A 495 -8.55 1.63 15.29
CA LEU A 495 -8.64 2.31 14.00
C LEU A 495 -9.06 3.79 14.18
N ALA A 496 -9.98 4.08 15.12
CA ALA A 496 -10.34 5.45 15.48
C ALA A 496 -9.14 6.24 16.02
N HIS A 497 -8.34 5.63 16.90
CA HIS A 497 -7.10 6.23 17.38
C HIS A 497 -6.11 6.50 16.24
N PHE A 498 -5.89 5.52 15.34
CA PHE A 498 -5.01 5.70 14.18
C PHE A 498 -5.53 6.80 13.24
N ARG A 499 -6.84 6.86 13.01
CA ARG A 499 -7.46 7.97 12.26
C ARG A 499 -7.16 9.33 12.90
N CYS A 500 -7.21 9.44 14.22
CA CYS A 500 -6.83 10.66 14.92
C CYS A 500 -5.35 11.01 14.71
N LEU A 501 -4.44 10.03 14.77
CA LEU A 501 -3.04 10.25 14.45
C LEU A 501 -2.84 10.75 13.01
N LEU A 502 -3.57 10.19 12.04
CA LEU A 502 -3.53 10.66 10.65
C LEU A 502 -3.93 12.14 10.56
N ASN A 503 -5.04 12.53 11.19
CA ASN A 503 -5.48 13.94 11.21
C ASN A 503 -4.46 14.87 11.88
N GLN A 504 -3.88 14.46 13.02
CA GLN A 504 -2.83 15.22 13.69
C GLN A 504 -1.58 15.40 12.81
N ARG A 505 -1.30 14.42 11.93
CA ARG A 505 -0.18 14.45 10.96
C ARG A 505 -0.51 15.17 9.66
N GLY A 506 -1.67 15.83 9.57
CA GLY A 506 -2.10 16.62 8.42
C GLY A 506 -2.76 15.83 7.28
N VAL A 507 -3.13 14.56 7.53
CA VAL A 507 -3.89 13.74 6.57
C VAL A 507 -5.39 13.89 6.85
N ALA A 508 -6.18 14.30 5.88
CA ALA A 508 -7.63 14.51 6.02
C ALA A 508 -8.40 13.17 6.04
N ALA A 509 -8.25 12.38 7.13
CA ALA A 509 -8.91 11.09 7.28
C ALA A 509 -10.37 11.26 7.71
N ALA A 510 -11.29 10.65 6.97
CA ALA A 510 -12.73 10.69 7.25
C ALA A 510 -13.10 10.01 8.59
N PRO A 511 -14.21 10.41 9.23
CA PRO A 511 -14.73 9.70 10.40
C PRO A 511 -15.05 8.22 10.11
N LEU A 512 -14.95 7.37 11.13
CA LEU A 512 -15.31 5.94 11.05
C LEU A 512 -16.81 5.67 10.98
N ALA A 513 -17.62 6.66 10.60
CA ALA A 513 -19.05 6.45 10.43
C ALA A 513 -19.31 5.29 9.44
N GLY A 514 -20.34 4.49 9.72
CA GLY A 514 -20.80 3.47 8.77
C GLY A 514 -21.38 4.10 7.50
N SER A 515 -21.88 3.29 6.60
CA SER A 515 -22.58 3.75 5.39
C SER A 515 -23.66 4.77 5.74
N GLY A 516 -23.65 5.89 5.05
CA GLY A 516 -24.59 6.98 5.29
C GLY A 516 -24.11 8.00 6.33
N ARG A 517 -24.99 8.92 6.69
CA ARG A 517 -24.73 10.04 7.61
C ARG A 517 -24.96 9.68 9.08
N ALA A 518 -24.50 8.51 9.50
CA ALA A 518 -24.60 8.09 10.89
C ALA A 518 -23.78 9.00 11.81
N ALA A 519 -24.24 9.18 13.04
CA ALA A 519 -23.45 9.83 14.08
C ALA A 519 -22.14 9.07 14.32
N PRO A 520 -21.06 9.76 14.78
CA PRO A 520 -19.80 9.10 15.12
C PRO A 520 -20.05 7.92 16.06
N LEU A 521 -19.37 6.80 15.81
CA LEU A 521 -19.43 5.62 16.68
C LEU A 521 -18.81 5.88 18.06
N ASP A 522 -17.83 6.77 18.08
CA ASP A 522 -17.13 7.19 19.28
C ASP A 522 -17.06 8.72 19.30
N PRO A 523 -17.76 9.37 20.24
CA PRO A 523 -17.79 10.85 20.33
C PRO A 523 -16.50 11.47 20.91
N GLY A 524 -15.44 10.68 21.06
CA GLY A 524 -14.18 11.17 21.62
C GLY A 524 -13.50 12.24 20.76
N SER A 525 -12.75 13.14 21.41
CA SER A 525 -11.89 14.11 20.76
C SER A 525 -10.59 13.47 20.31
N CYS A 526 -10.11 13.80 19.09
CA CYS A 526 -8.78 13.43 18.63
C CYS A 526 -7.64 14.17 19.37
N TYR A 527 -7.95 15.14 20.18
CA TYR A 527 -6.96 15.97 20.92
C TYR A 527 -6.85 15.59 22.39
N GLU A 528 -7.74 14.76 22.90
CA GLU A 528 -7.74 14.25 24.27
C GLU A 528 -7.33 12.76 24.27
N GLN A 529 -6.05 12.50 24.11
CA GLN A 529 -5.56 11.12 24.09
C GLN A 529 -4.62 10.83 25.24
#